data_25d86728d828089ebabdae181758ee65
#
_entry.id   25d86728d828089ebabdae181758ee65
#
_cell.length_a   1.000
_cell.length_b   1.000
_cell.length_c   1.000
_cell.angle_alpha   90.00
_cell.angle_beta   90.00
_cell.angle_gamma   90.00
#
_symmetry.space_group_name_H-M   'P 1'
#
loop_
_entity.id
_entity.type
_entity.pdbx_description
1 polymer ?
#
loop_
_entity_poly.entity_id
_entity_poly.type
_entity_poly.pdbx_seq_one_letter_code
_entity_poly.pdbx_strand_id
1 'polypeptide(L)'
;ELQKFYKKLLTNGRVDRLESRHQAKGLSPKTVRNIHQIISSAMSLAKEQKLIVANPAEGCALPRLEHREMKTLPVEQLQSFLREARDSGVFELYYLELATGLRRGELLGLKWEDIDLERGDLRVRRQIARINGEVVEAPLKTKNAYRTLPLAEDTVSILLEQKEKVGGSPWV
;
A
#
# COMPACT_ATOMS: atom_id res chain seq x y z
N GLU A 1 0.29 -33.80 -4.59
CA GLU A 1 1.47 -32.97 -4.95
C GLU A 1 1.32 -31.54 -4.45
N LEU A 2 0.20 -30.85 -4.67
CA LEU A 2 -0.03 -29.46 -4.23
C LEU A 2 0.11 -29.29 -2.70
N GLN A 3 -0.38 -30.24 -1.91
CA GLN A 3 -0.23 -30.18 -0.45
C GLN A 3 1.24 -30.24 0.00
N LYS A 4 2.09 -31.04 -0.68
CA LYS A 4 3.53 -31.07 -0.42
C LYS A 4 4.19 -29.75 -0.84
N PHE A 5 3.77 -29.18 -1.97
CA PHE A 5 4.23 -27.88 -2.43
C PHE A 5 3.92 -26.77 -1.42
N TYR A 6 2.70 -26.69 -0.89
CA TYR A 6 2.36 -25.68 0.13
C TYR A 6 3.16 -25.85 1.42
N LYS A 7 3.41 -27.09 1.86
CA LYS A 7 4.32 -27.34 2.99
C LYS A 7 5.73 -26.82 2.71
N LYS A 8 6.27 -27.08 1.52
CA LYS A 8 7.59 -26.58 1.11
C LYS A 8 7.62 -25.06 1.09
N LEU A 9 6.57 -24.39 0.61
CA LEU A 9 6.48 -22.93 0.63
C LEU A 9 6.52 -22.36 2.06
N LEU A 10 5.85 -23.00 3.00
CA LEU A 10 5.85 -22.57 4.40
C LEU A 10 7.22 -22.72 5.08
N THR A 11 8.03 -23.68 4.67
CA THR A 11 9.32 -23.97 5.31
C THR A 11 10.50 -23.33 4.58
N ASN A 12 10.48 -23.30 3.26
CA ASN A 12 11.61 -22.87 2.42
C ASN A 12 11.12 -22.27 1.07
N GLY A 13 10.07 -21.47 1.09
CA GLY A 13 9.50 -20.88 -0.12
C GLY A 13 10.02 -19.50 -0.51
N ARG A 14 10.87 -18.89 0.33
CA ARG A 14 11.41 -17.55 0.09
C ARG A 14 12.59 -17.63 -0.88
N VAL A 15 12.55 -16.83 -1.95
CA VAL A 15 13.55 -16.76 -3.01
C VAL A 15 14.15 -15.35 -3.08
N ASP A 16 14.12 -14.60 -1.97
CA ASP A 16 14.63 -13.25 -1.91
C ASP A 16 16.14 -13.25 -2.12
N ARG A 17 16.62 -12.40 -3.00
CA ARG A 17 18.05 -12.16 -3.23
C ARG A 17 18.68 -11.28 -2.13
N LEU A 18 17.88 -10.78 -1.21
CA LEU A 18 18.36 -9.99 -0.09
C LEU A 18 18.96 -10.94 0.95
N GLU A 19 20.22 -10.76 1.23
CA GLU A 19 21.02 -11.48 2.24
C GLU A 19 20.57 -11.14 3.69
N SER A 20 19.28 -11.23 3.94
CA SER A 20 18.74 -11.06 5.28
C SER A 20 18.98 -12.34 6.09
N ARG A 21 20.14 -12.43 6.75
CA ARG A 21 20.56 -13.56 7.60
C ARG A 21 19.59 -13.89 8.74
N HIS A 22 18.62 -13.02 9.01
CA HIS A 22 17.70 -13.12 10.15
C HIS A 22 16.23 -13.40 9.77
N GLN A 23 15.90 -13.59 8.50
CA GLN A 23 14.52 -13.85 8.10
C GLN A 23 14.26 -15.35 7.92
N ALA A 24 13.06 -15.78 8.34
CA ALA A 24 12.60 -17.15 8.13
C ALA A 24 12.60 -17.50 6.63
N LYS A 25 13.11 -18.68 6.28
CA LYS A 25 13.17 -19.18 4.89
C LYS A 25 11.79 -19.47 4.29
N GLY A 26 10.75 -19.59 5.11
CA GLY A 26 9.38 -19.88 4.70
C GLY A 26 8.60 -18.62 4.30
N LEU A 27 7.56 -18.82 3.48
CA LEU A 27 6.58 -17.80 3.17
C LEU A 27 5.51 -17.72 4.28
N SER A 28 4.89 -16.54 4.42
CA SER A 28 3.80 -16.37 5.37
C SER A 28 2.57 -17.22 4.99
N PRO A 29 1.74 -17.65 5.95
CA PRO A 29 0.47 -18.30 5.69
C PRO A 29 -0.40 -17.54 4.69
N LYS A 30 -0.44 -16.21 4.78
CA LYS A 30 -1.18 -15.36 3.85
C LYS A 30 -0.65 -15.47 2.42
N THR A 31 0.67 -15.45 2.23
CA THR A 31 1.29 -15.59 0.92
C THR A 31 0.99 -16.95 0.29
N VAL A 32 1.07 -18.04 1.08
CA VAL A 32 0.74 -19.39 0.59
C VAL A 32 -0.73 -19.48 0.18
N ARG A 33 -1.65 -18.86 0.91
CA ARG A 33 -3.06 -18.81 0.52
C ARG A 33 -3.30 -17.99 -0.74
N ASN A 34 -2.58 -16.91 -0.95
CA ASN A 34 -2.66 -16.14 -2.20
C ASN A 34 -2.17 -16.96 -3.40
N ILE A 35 -1.06 -17.71 -3.24
CA ILE A 35 -0.56 -18.64 -4.27
C ILE A 35 -1.60 -19.74 -4.55
N HIS A 36 -2.18 -20.32 -3.52
CA HIS A 36 -3.26 -21.30 -3.67
C HIS A 36 -4.43 -20.72 -4.47
N GLN A 37 -4.86 -19.49 -4.20
CA GLN A 37 -5.95 -18.83 -4.93
C GLN A 37 -5.66 -18.72 -6.43
N ILE A 38 -4.44 -18.35 -6.79
CA ILE A 38 -4.01 -18.28 -8.19
C ILE A 38 -4.06 -19.67 -8.86
N ILE A 39 -3.48 -20.67 -8.20
CA ILE A 39 -3.46 -22.05 -8.70
C ILE A 39 -4.90 -22.57 -8.81
N SER A 40 -5.72 -22.40 -7.79
CA SER A 40 -7.11 -22.87 -7.79
C SER A 40 -7.94 -22.23 -8.89
N SER A 41 -7.77 -20.92 -9.13
CA SER A 41 -8.46 -20.21 -10.22
C SER A 41 -8.02 -20.73 -11.59
N ALA A 42 -6.72 -20.94 -11.81
CA ALA A 42 -6.20 -21.48 -13.06
C ALA A 42 -6.71 -22.91 -13.32
N MET A 43 -6.73 -23.77 -12.29
CA MET A 43 -7.23 -25.14 -12.41
C MET A 43 -8.75 -25.18 -12.62
N SER A 44 -9.51 -24.26 -12.02
CA SER A 44 -10.95 -24.13 -12.28
C SER A 44 -11.22 -23.77 -13.73
N LEU A 45 -10.45 -22.83 -14.30
CA LEU A 45 -10.55 -22.48 -15.71
C LEU A 45 -10.20 -23.66 -16.62
N ALA A 46 -9.16 -24.43 -16.31
CA ALA A 46 -8.77 -25.63 -17.04
C ALA A 46 -9.88 -26.70 -16.98
N LYS A 47 -10.59 -26.85 -15.87
CA LYS A 47 -11.74 -27.73 -15.73
C LYS A 47 -12.92 -27.26 -16.59
N GLU A 48 -13.24 -25.96 -16.59
CA GLU A 48 -14.25 -25.37 -17.47
C GLU A 48 -13.97 -25.63 -18.96
N GLN A 49 -12.71 -25.48 -19.35
CA GLN A 49 -12.24 -25.74 -20.71
C GLN A 49 -12.11 -27.24 -21.02
N LYS A 50 -12.49 -28.14 -20.09
CA LYS A 50 -12.40 -29.60 -20.21
C LYS A 50 -10.98 -30.14 -20.46
N LEU A 51 -9.94 -29.39 -20.06
CA LEU A 51 -8.54 -29.82 -20.12
C LEU A 51 -8.20 -30.78 -18.99
N ILE A 52 -8.92 -30.70 -17.87
CA ILE A 52 -8.81 -31.59 -16.71
C ILE A 52 -10.22 -31.97 -16.21
N VAL A 53 -10.32 -33.14 -15.60
CA VAL A 53 -11.61 -33.66 -15.09
C VAL A 53 -12.02 -32.99 -13.79
N ALA A 54 -11.07 -32.69 -12.91
CA ALA A 54 -11.30 -32.10 -11.58
C ALA A 54 -10.19 -31.11 -11.22
N ASN A 55 -10.52 -30.12 -10.39
CA ASN A 55 -9.53 -29.19 -9.91
C ASN A 55 -8.72 -29.81 -8.76
N PRO A 56 -7.40 -30.10 -8.93
CA PRO A 56 -6.59 -30.74 -7.90
C PRO A 56 -6.29 -29.83 -6.70
N ALA A 57 -6.62 -28.56 -6.75
CA ALA A 57 -6.48 -27.63 -5.62
C ALA A 57 -7.68 -27.70 -4.67
N GLU A 58 -8.83 -28.20 -5.14
CA GLU A 58 -10.00 -28.45 -4.26
C GLU A 58 -9.63 -29.46 -3.19
N GLY A 59 -10.00 -29.20 -1.94
CA GLY A 59 -9.69 -30.07 -0.79
C GLY A 59 -8.27 -29.97 -0.23
N CYS A 60 -7.40 -29.10 -0.76
CA CYS A 60 -6.11 -28.83 -0.15
C CYS A 60 -6.27 -28.13 1.21
N ALA A 61 -5.63 -28.65 2.25
CA ALA A 61 -5.58 -28.00 3.56
C ALA A 61 -4.68 -26.77 3.52
N LEU A 62 -5.24 -25.63 3.83
CA LEU A 62 -4.52 -24.34 3.83
C LEU A 62 -4.05 -23.97 5.24
N PRO A 63 -2.90 -23.26 5.36
CA PRO A 63 -2.41 -22.83 6.66
C PRO A 63 -3.40 -21.86 7.31
N ARG A 64 -3.54 -21.96 8.65
CA ARG A 64 -4.33 -21.01 9.43
C ARG A 64 -3.75 -19.59 9.31
N LEU A 65 -4.64 -18.60 9.17
CA LEU A 65 -4.27 -17.22 9.33
C LEU A 65 -4.37 -16.84 10.81
N GLU A 66 -3.29 -16.36 11.37
CA GLU A 66 -3.33 -15.70 12.66
C GLU A 66 -3.81 -14.27 12.45
N HIS A 67 -4.88 -13.89 13.11
CA HIS A 67 -5.32 -12.51 13.15
C HIS A 67 -4.40 -11.76 14.12
N ARG A 68 -3.58 -10.87 13.59
CA ARG A 68 -2.76 -9.96 14.40
C ARG A 68 -3.45 -8.61 14.40
N GLU A 69 -3.73 -8.10 15.58
CA GLU A 69 -4.19 -6.72 15.72
C GLU A 69 -3.14 -5.75 15.18
N MET A 70 -3.61 -4.77 14.42
CA MET A 70 -2.73 -3.70 13.94
C MET A 70 -2.33 -2.83 15.13
N LYS A 71 -1.03 -2.67 15.32
CA LYS A 71 -0.52 -1.73 16.32
C LYS A 71 -0.69 -0.32 15.76
N THR A 72 -1.46 0.49 16.45
CA THR A 72 -1.57 1.93 16.20
C THR A 72 -0.50 2.68 16.98
N LEU A 73 -0.11 3.84 16.47
CA LEU A 73 0.84 4.71 17.17
C LEU A 73 0.11 5.44 18.32
N PRO A 74 0.55 5.32 19.58
CA PRO A 74 -0.02 6.09 20.69
C PRO A 74 0.19 7.60 20.49
N VAL A 75 -0.67 8.42 21.10
CA VAL A 75 -0.63 9.88 20.95
C VAL A 75 0.72 10.47 21.33
N GLU A 76 1.33 9.95 22.40
CA GLU A 76 2.64 10.40 22.91
C GLU A 76 3.76 10.13 21.89
N GLN A 77 3.69 8.98 21.22
CA GLN A 77 4.65 8.61 20.16
C GLN A 77 4.39 9.41 18.88
N LEU A 78 3.13 9.76 18.60
CA LEU A 78 2.77 10.58 17.43
C LEU A 78 3.39 11.99 17.55
N GLN A 79 3.35 12.61 18.73
CA GLN A 79 3.99 13.91 18.94
C GLN A 79 5.51 13.86 18.76
N SER A 80 6.15 12.80 19.24
CA SER A 80 7.59 12.59 19.06
C SER A 80 7.94 12.35 17.59
N PHE A 81 7.13 11.58 16.88
CA PHE A 81 7.27 11.33 15.45
C PHE A 81 7.15 12.62 14.62
N LEU A 82 6.16 13.48 14.91
CA LEU A 82 5.99 14.75 14.19
C LEU A 82 7.11 15.75 14.48
N ARG A 83 7.71 15.73 15.68
CA ARG A 83 8.92 16.53 15.97
C ARG A 83 10.10 16.06 15.12
N GLU A 84 10.36 14.77 15.11
CA GLU A 84 11.45 14.19 14.28
C GLU A 84 11.24 14.45 12.78
N ALA A 85 10.00 14.36 12.32
CA ALA A 85 9.65 14.70 10.93
C ALA A 85 9.92 16.17 10.61
N ARG A 86 9.73 17.09 11.58
CA ARG A 86 10.03 18.51 11.42
C ARG A 86 11.54 18.75 11.38
N ASP A 87 12.29 18.12 12.25
CA ASP A 87 13.75 18.23 12.30
C ASP A 87 14.40 17.64 11.03
N SER A 88 13.76 16.63 10.44
CA SER A 88 14.17 16.00 9.19
C SER A 88 13.66 16.71 7.91
N GLY A 89 12.86 17.78 8.04
CA GLY A 89 12.33 18.55 6.89
C GLY A 89 11.23 17.85 6.09
N VAL A 90 10.50 16.91 6.70
CA VAL A 90 9.41 16.13 6.06
C VAL A 90 8.10 16.20 6.85
N PHE A 91 7.96 17.23 7.68
CA PHE A 91 6.80 17.40 8.57
C PHE A 91 5.49 17.51 7.80
N GLU A 92 5.45 18.37 6.78
CA GLU A 92 4.25 18.68 6.01
C GLU A 92 3.72 17.43 5.29
N LEU A 93 4.63 16.59 4.78
CA LEU A 93 4.30 15.33 4.14
C LEU A 93 3.57 14.38 5.12
N TYR A 94 4.18 14.13 6.28
CA TYR A 94 3.60 13.20 7.26
C TYR A 94 2.37 13.79 7.97
N TYR A 95 2.35 15.09 8.18
CA TYR A 95 1.17 15.74 8.75
C TYR A 95 -0.04 15.58 7.83
N LEU A 96 0.13 15.84 6.52
CA LEU A 96 -0.92 15.68 5.54
C LEU A 96 -1.38 14.21 5.41
N GLU A 97 -0.44 13.24 5.47
CA GLU A 97 -0.77 11.81 5.46
C GLU A 97 -1.65 11.43 6.67
N LEU A 98 -1.29 11.89 7.86
CA LEU A 98 -2.04 11.64 9.10
C LEU A 98 -3.42 12.32 9.10
N ALA A 99 -3.51 13.55 8.60
CA ALA A 99 -4.76 14.30 8.54
C ALA A 99 -5.75 13.74 7.51
N THR A 100 -5.25 13.17 6.40
CA THR A 100 -6.10 12.77 5.26
C THR A 100 -6.23 11.27 5.06
N GLY A 101 -5.31 10.46 5.60
CA GLY A 101 -5.24 9.03 5.36
C GLY A 101 -4.98 8.66 3.89
N LEU A 102 -4.32 9.53 3.13
CA LEU A 102 -3.94 9.26 1.75
C LEU A 102 -2.97 8.07 1.67
N ARG A 103 -3.10 7.28 0.61
CA ARG A 103 -2.06 6.28 0.34
C ARG A 103 -0.78 6.99 -0.10
N ARG A 104 0.39 6.42 0.25
CA ARG A 104 1.69 6.99 -0.12
C ARG A 104 1.78 7.43 -1.59
N GLY A 105 1.29 6.63 -2.53
CA GLY A 105 1.31 6.99 -3.95
C GLY A 105 0.38 8.14 -4.31
N GLU A 106 -0.76 8.26 -3.65
CA GLU A 106 -1.71 9.36 -3.80
C GLU A 106 -1.10 10.66 -3.24
N LEU A 107 -0.51 10.58 -2.04
CA LEU A 107 0.15 11.69 -1.36
C LEU A 107 1.30 12.27 -2.21
N LEU A 108 2.20 11.41 -2.70
CA LEU A 108 3.31 11.81 -3.56
C LEU A 108 2.87 12.29 -4.95
N GLY A 109 1.63 12.00 -5.34
CA GLY A 109 1.02 12.43 -6.60
C GLY A 109 0.21 13.71 -6.52
N LEU A 110 0.16 14.36 -5.36
CA LEU A 110 -0.60 15.60 -5.19
C LEU A 110 0.10 16.78 -5.88
N LYS A 111 -0.73 17.57 -6.56
CA LYS A 111 -0.33 18.85 -7.15
C LYS A 111 -1.14 19.99 -6.54
N TRP A 112 -0.62 21.20 -6.56
CA TRP A 112 -1.32 22.37 -6.05
C TRP A 112 -2.66 22.63 -6.75
N GLU A 113 -2.81 22.24 -8.02
CA GLU A 113 -4.08 22.29 -8.76
C GLU A 113 -5.19 21.39 -8.19
N ASP A 114 -4.82 20.40 -7.38
CA ASP A 114 -5.75 19.48 -6.75
C ASP A 114 -6.29 19.99 -5.40
N ILE A 115 -5.75 21.09 -4.89
CA ILE A 115 -6.08 21.64 -3.58
C ILE A 115 -6.72 23.02 -3.74
N ASP A 116 -7.94 23.12 -3.27
CA ASP A 116 -8.65 24.39 -3.10
C ASP A 116 -8.43 24.87 -1.65
N LEU A 117 -7.43 25.74 -1.47
CA LEU A 117 -7.06 26.24 -0.14
C LEU A 117 -8.09 27.23 0.43
N GLU A 118 -8.93 27.85 -0.41
CA GLU A 118 -9.99 28.76 0.03
C GLU A 118 -11.18 27.96 0.59
N ARG A 119 -11.54 26.87 -0.07
CA ARG A 119 -12.63 25.98 0.37
C ARG A 119 -12.18 24.90 1.35
N GLY A 120 -10.90 24.66 1.48
CA GLY A 120 -10.36 23.55 2.26
C GLY A 120 -10.67 22.18 1.66
N ASP A 121 -10.61 22.04 0.33
CA ASP A 121 -10.89 20.80 -0.39
C ASP A 121 -9.63 20.23 -1.06
N LEU A 122 -9.41 18.92 -0.92
CA LEU A 122 -8.33 18.19 -1.59
C LEU A 122 -8.94 17.10 -2.49
N ARG A 123 -8.55 17.07 -3.76
CA ARG A 123 -9.04 16.10 -4.76
C ARG A 123 -7.97 15.08 -5.09
N VAL A 124 -8.25 13.80 -4.83
CA VAL A 124 -7.35 12.70 -5.17
C VAL A 124 -7.62 12.28 -6.61
N ARG A 125 -6.67 12.54 -7.53
CA ARG A 125 -6.85 12.33 -8.98
C ARG A 125 -5.83 11.39 -9.59
N ARG A 126 -4.64 11.27 -9.00
CA ARG A 126 -3.52 10.49 -9.52
C ARG A 126 -2.71 9.86 -8.39
N GLN A 127 -1.76 9.06 -8.76
CA GLN A 127 -0.78 8.50 -7.85
C GLN A 127 0.60 8.46 -8.51
N ILE A 128 1.64 8.46 -7.70
CA ILE A 128 2.98 8.10 -8.15
C ILE A 128 3.18 6.60 -7.93
N ALA A 129 3.63 5.92 -8.96
CA ALA A 129 3.94 4.49 -8.93
C ALA A 129 5.34 4.24 -9.47
N ARG A 130 5.94 3.12 -9.05
CA ARG A 130 7.20 2.63 -9.65
C ARG A 130 6.87 1.48 -10.60
N ILE A 131 7.10 1.70 -11.89
CA ILE A 131 6.85 0.71 -12.94
C ILE A 131 8.18 0.43 -13.65
N ASN A 132 8.61 -0.82 -13.69
CA ASN A 132 9.90 -1.23 -14.28
C ASN A 132 11.12 -0.49 -13.74
N GLY A 133 11.06 -0.05 -12.49
CA GLY A 133 12.15 0.71 -11.86
C GLY A 133 12.04 2.23 -12.00
N GLU A 134 11.20 2.73 -12.88
CA GLU A 134 10.95 4.16 -13.10
C GLU A 134 9.81 4.69 -12.25
N VAL A 135 9.94 5.94 -11.80
CA VAL A 135 8.92 6.65 -11.06
C VAL A 135 8.02 7.38 -12.06
N VAL A 136 6.75 7.01 -12.09
CA VAL A 136 5.79 7.54 -13.07
C VAL A 136 4.51 8.02 -12.40
N GLU A 137 3.89 9.04 -13.00
CA GLU A 137 2.53 9.43 -12.68
C GLU A 137 1.57 8.40 -13.30
N ALA A 138 0.64 7.88 -12.51
CA ALA A 138 -0.30 6.85 -12.93
C ALA A 138 -1.73 7.20 -12.50
N PRO A 139 -2.75 6.74 -13.23
CA PRO A 139 -4.14 6.87 -12.80
C PRO A 139 -4.38 6.05 -11.53
N LEU A 140 -5.44 6.39 -10.82
CA LEU A 140 -5.87 5.63 -9.66
C LEU A 140 -6.38 4.24 -10.07
N LYS A 141 -6.14 3.25 -9.21
CA LYS A 141 -6.42 1.83 -9.50
C LYS A 141 -7.92 1.54 -9.75
N THR A 142 -8.82 2.29 -9.13
CA THR A 142 -10.27 2.09 -9.23
C THR A 142 -11.00 3.42 -9.34
N LYS A 143 -12.19 3.41 -9.92
CA LYS A 143 -13.06 4.61 -9.98
C LYS A 143 -13.36 5.18 -8.59
N ASN A 144 -13.56 4.34 -7.59
CA ASN A 144 -13.86 4.76 -6.21
C ASN A 144 -12.66 5.36 -5.47
N ALA A 145 -11.46 5.30 -6.04
CA ALA A 145 -10.29 5.96 -5.47
C ALA A 145 -10.28 7.48 -5.75
N TYR A 146 -10.95 7.92 -6.81
CA TYR A 146 -11.18 9.34 -7.08
C TYR A 146 -12.17 9.90 -6.05
N ARG A 147 -11.69 10.83 -5.24
CA ARG A 147 -12.46 11.38 -4.13
C ARG A 147 -12.01 12.79 -3.80
N THR A 148 -12.90 13.54 -3.16
CA THR A 148 -12.58 14.83 -2.54
C THR A 148 -12.60 14.63 -1.03
N LEU A 149 -11.62 15.19 -0.34
CA LEU A 149 -11.47 15.17 1.11
C LEU A 149 -11.51 16.61 1.63
N PRO A 150 -12.30 16.90 2.67
CA PRO A 150 -12.22 18.18 3.36
C PRO A 150 -10.92 18.23 4.18
N LEU A 151 -10.30 19.41 4.20
CA LEU A 151 -9.12 19.72 5.01
C LEU A 151 -9.53 20.56 6.23
N ALA A 152 -8.98 20.24 7.38
CA ALA A 152 -9.10 21.06 8.55
C ALA A 152 -8.30 22.37 8.39
N GLU A 153 -8.69 23.44 9.07
CA GLU A 153 -8.05 24.75 9.03
C GLU A 153 -6.55 24.70 9.32
N ASP A 154 -6.13 23.90 10.29
CA ASP A 154 -4.72 23.69 10.64
C ASP A 154 -3.94 23.08 9.44
N THR A 155 -4.56 22.14 8.72
CA THR A 155 -3.95 21.53 7.55
C THR A 155 -3.82 22.51 6.40
N VAL A 156 -4.83 23.36 6.19
CA VAL A 156 -4.79 24.43 5.19
C VAL A 156 -3.67 25.41 5.51
N SER A 157 -3.53 25.82 6.78
CA SER A 157 -2.48 26.73 7.22
C SER A 157 -1.07 26.17 6.94
N ILE A 158 -0.84 24.91 7.25
CA ILE A 158 0.43 24.22 6.99
C ILE A 158 0.71 24.14 5.48
N LEU A 159 -0.31 23.87 4.67
CA LEU A 159 -0.17 23.82 3.21
C LEU A 159 0.10 25.19 2.57
N LEU A 160 -0.45 26.26 3.13
CA LEU A 160 -0.13 27.64 2.71
C LEU A 160 1.35 27.94 2.95
N GLU A 161 1.87 27.65 4.14
CA GLU A 161 3.29 27.81 4.45
C GLU A 161 4.18 26.95 3.53
N GLN A 162 3.78 25.70 3.27
CA GLN A 162 4.51 24.82 2.36
C GLN A 162 4.53 25.37 0.94
N LYS A 163 3.43 25.90 0.44
CA LYS A 163 3.33 26.50 -0.89
C LYS A 163 4.29 27.66 -1.09
N GLU A 164 4.46 28.49 -0.08
CA GLU A 164 5.42 29.59 -0.09
C GLU A 164 6.86 29.07 -0.13
N LYS A 165 7.18 28.00 0.63
CA LYS A 165 8.52 27.39 0.69
C LYS A 165 8.94 26.76 -0.63
N VAL A 166 8.03 26.05 -1.33
CA VAL A 166 8.40 25.27 -2.54
C VAL A 166 8.42 26.10 -3.83
N GLY A 167 7.99 27.35 -3.79
CA GLY A 167 8.22 28.38 -4.81
C GLY A 167 8.03 27.94 -6.27
N GLY A 168 6.80 27.69 -6.72
CA GLY A 168 6.51 27.41 -8.13
C GLY A 168 6.61 25.95 -8.56
N SER A 169 6.97 25.02 -7.67
CA SER A 169 6.83 23.58 -7.93
C SER A 169 5.35 23.24 -8.16
N PRO A 170 4.98 22.42 -9.16
CA PRO A 170 3.61 21.95 -9.31
C PRO A 170 3.20 20.94 -8.23
N TRP A 171 4.16 20.31 -7.56
CA TRP A 171 3.97 19.31 -6.52
C TRP A 171 3.88 19.94 -5.13
N VAL A 172 3.03 19.36 -4.28
CA VAL A 172 2.83 19.75 -2.89
C VAL A 172 3.99 19.37 -1.99
#